data_5f7e690bc117d32c705083120cf39d1d
#
_entry.id   5f7e690bc117d32c705083120cf39d1d
#
_cell.length_a   1.000
_cell.length_b   1.000
_cell.length_c   1.000
_cell.angle_alpha   90.00
_cell.angle_beta   90.00
_cell.angle_gamma   90.00
#
_symmetry.space_group_name_H-M   'P 1'
#
loop_
_entity.id
_entity.type
_entity.pdbx_description
1 polymer ?
#
loop_
_entity_poly.entity_id
_entity_poly.type
_entity_poly.pdbx_seq_one_letter_code
_entity_poly.pdbx_strand_id
1 'polypeptide(L)'
;MTLHLAELAVRNGWTLMSNGAHPGFTRTNLQTAGASLGRDRPKRTPFNMSFNPLPSQEVEQGTEPLLYAAASPEAANSGYYGPSRWFGLVGPTTTVRPPRRARDAATAARLWSEAEHLTGVSLPADIARP
;
A
#
# COMPACT_ATOMS: atom_id res chain seq x y z
N MET A 1 3.08 -8.97 -3.91
CA MET A 1 2.37 -8.86 -5.20
C MET A 1 2.80 -7.64 -5.99
N THR A 2 2.72 -6.40 -5.49
CA THR A 2 3.10 -5.16 -6.23
C THR A 2 4.48 -5.23 -6.87
N LEU A 3 5.53 -5.55 -6.10
CA LEU A 3 6.89 -5.65 -6.62
C LEU A 3 7.05 -6.79 -7.65
N HIS A 4 6.32 -7.89 -7.47
CA HIS A 4 6.33 -9.00 -8.41
C HIS A 4 5.66 -8.62 -9.74
N LEU A 5 4.53 -7.92 -9.71
CA LEU A 5 3.89 -7.41 -10.92
C LEU A 5 4.78 -6.40 -11.65
N ALA A 6 5.47 -5.52 -10.91
CA ALA A 6 6.46 -4.61 -11.50
C ALA A 6 7.59 -5.36 -12.23
N GLU A 7 8.08 -6.46 -11.65
CA GLU A 7 9.09 -7.31 -12.25
C GLU A 7 8.58 -8.04 -13.49
N LEU A 8 7.36 -8.58 -13.44
CA LEU A 8 6.71 -9.21 -14.61
C LEU A 8 6.52 -8.19 -15.74
N ALA A 9 6.11 -6.97 -15.44
CA ALA A 9 5.97 -5.92 -16.43
C ALA A 9 7.29 -5.63 -17.17
N VAL A 10 8.39 -5.52 -16.44
CA VAL A 10 9.72 -5.33 -17.04
C VAL A 10 10.13 -6.52 -17.90
N ARG A 11 9.97 -7.75 -17.39
CA ARG A 11 10.35 -8.98 -18.13
C ARG A 11 9.57 -9.16 -19.42
N ASN A 12 8.31 -8.74 -19.44
CA ASN A 12 7.43 -8.92 -20.59
C ASN A 12 7.35 -7.67 -21.49
N GLY A 13 8.06 -6.59 -21.17
CA GLY A 13 8.03 -5.35 -21.95
C GLY A 13 6.71 -4.59 -21.86
N TRP A 14 5.93 -4.79 -20.79
CA TRP A 14 4.64 -4.12 -20.65
C TRP A 14 4.79 -2.65 -20.26
N THR A 15 3.98 -1.81 -20.85
CA THR A 15 3.82 -0.41 -20.44
C THR A 15 2.96 -0.29 -19.17
N LEU A 16 3.36 -1.00 -18.12
CA LEU A 16 2.66 -1.05 -16.86
C LEU A 16 3.59 -0.64 -15.74
N MET A 17 3.11 0.24 -14.88
CA MET A 17 3.78 0.65 -13.65
C MET A 17 3.02 0.09 -12.45
N SER A 18 3.73 -0.63 -11.58
CA SER A 18 3.17 -1.19 -10.35
C SER A 18 3.90 -0.64 -9.14
N ASN A 19 3.22 0.22 -8.40
CA ASN A 19 3.73 0.94 -7.24
C ASN A 19 2.95 0.60 -5.99
N GLY A 20 3.57 0.80 -4.84
CA GLY A 20 2.93 0.73 -3.55
C GLY A 20 3.03 2.05 -2.80
N ALA A 21 2.05 2.29 -1.94
CA ALA A 21 2.07 3.44 -1.04
C ALA A 21 1.42 3.10 0.30
N HIS A 22 1.77 3.86 1.33
CA HIS A 22 1.07 3.80 2.61
C HIS A 22 0.83 5.21 3.17
N PRO A 23 -0.31 5.44 3.82
CA PRO A 23 -0.72 6.75 4.29
C PRO A 23 -0.06 7.16 5.63
N GLY A 24 0.83 6.34 6.19
CA GLY A 24 1.31 6.55 7.54
C GLY A 24 0.21 6.40 8.60
N PHE A 25 0.34 7.13 9.69
CA PHE A 25 -0.66 7.14 10.75
C PHE A 25 -1.62 8.32 10.57
N THR A 26 -2.66 8.08 9.79
CA THR A 26 -3.66 9.07 9.40
C THR A 26 -4.89 8.96 10.31
N ARG A 27 -5.41 10.09 10.77
CA ARG A 27 -6.64 10.16 11.55
C ARG A 27 -7.85 9.89 10.67
N THR A 28 -8.37 8.67 10.75
CA THR A 28 -9.57 8.25 10.02
C THR A 28 -10.56 7.58 10.96
N ASN A 29 -11.80 7.44 10.54
CA ASN A 29 -12.81 6.68 11.29
C ASN A 29 -12.57 5.16 11.26
N LEU A 30 -11.55 4.68 10.56
CA LEU A 30 -11.28 3.24 10.40
C LEU A 30 -11.06 2.54 11.75
N GLN A 31 -10.37 3.20 12.68
CA GLN A 31 -10.09 2.65 14.00
C GLN A 31 -11.35 2.45 14.86
N THR A 32 -12.33 3.33 14.68
CA THR A 32 -13.62 3.26 15.39
C THR A 32 -14.63 2.42 14.63
N ALA A 33 -14.63 2.44 13.31
CA ALA A 33 -15.52 1.69 12.46
C ALA A 33 -15.30 0.17 12.61
N GLY A 34 -14.06 -0.30 12.59
CA GLY A 34 -13.74 -1.71 12.75
C GLY A 34 -14.18 -2.29 14.10
N ALA A 35 -13.97 -1.53 15.18
CA ALA A 35 -14.41 -1.92 16.52
C ALA A 35 -15.94 -1.89 16.71
N SER A 36 -16.65 -1.20 15.82
CA SER A 36 -18.12 -1.01 15.87
C SER A 36 -18.86 -1.85 14.84
N LEU A 37 -18.16 -2.63 14.02
CA LEU A 37 -18.78 -3.45 12.97
C LEU A 37 -19.78 -4.43 13.59
N GLY A 38 -21.05 -4.37 13.14
CA GLY A 38 -22.15 -5.20 13.65
C GLY A 38 -22.72 -4.77 14.99
N ARG A 39 -22.49 -3.52 15.45
CA ARG A 39 -23.07 -2.96 16.67
C ARG A 39 -23.84 -1.68 16.40
N ASP A 40 -25.03 -1.57 16.99
CA ASP A 40 -25.90 -0.38 16.86
C ASP A 40 -25.35 0.87 17.56
N ARG A 41 -24.35 0.72 18.44
CA ARG A 41 -23.69 1.83 19.11
C ARG A 41 -22.17 1.61 19.19
N PRO A 42 -21.36 2.59 18.74
CA PRO A 42 -19.91 2.51 18.88
C PRO A 42 -19.52 2.50 20.36
N LYS A 43 -18.74 1.51 20.77
CA LYS A 43 -18.12 1.53 22.11
C LYS A 43 -17.09 2.67 22.14
N ARG A 44 -17.38 3.73 22.87
CA ARG A 44 -16.38 4.70 23.30
C ARG A 44 -15.54 4.04 24.37
N THR A 45 -14.39 3.50 24.00
CA THR A 45 -13.41 3.05 24.99
C THR A 45 -12.60 4.26 25.46
N PRO A 46 -12.33 4.40 26.78
CA PRO A 46 -11.48 5.48 27.31
C PRO A 46 -10.11 5.55 26.65
N PHE A 47 -9.64 4.42 26.14
CA PHE A 47 -8.37 4.29 25.42
C PHE A 47 -8.33 5.09 24.09
N ASN A 48 -9.47 5.36 23.45
CA ASN A 48 -9.54 6.13 22.21
C ASN A 48 -9.52 7.65 22.45
N MET A 49 -9.55 8.10 23.68
CA MET A 49 -9.82 9.51 23.95
C MET A 49 -8.60 10.37 24.31
N SER A 50 -7.42 9.83 24.68
CA SER A 50 -6.44 10.76 25.22
C SER A 50 -4.95 10.42 25.15
N PHE A 51 -4.52 9.23 24.84
CA PHE A 51 -3.11 8.88 24.91
C PHE A 51 -2.66 8.03 23.72
N ASN A 52 -2.70 8.61 22.52
CA ASN A 52 -1.81 8.10 21.49
C ASN A 52 -0.61 9.07 21.39
N PRO A 53 0.54 8.76 22.01
CA PRO A 53 1.73 9.60 21.93
C PRO A 53 2.35 9.58 20.52
N LEU A 54 1.82 8.76 19.61
CA LEU A 54 2.29 8.70 18.25
C LEU A 54 1.74 9.88 17.45
N PRO A 55 2.61 10.55 16.70
CA PRO A 55 2.18 11.62 15.82
C PRO A 55 1.25 11.07 14.74
N SER A 56 0.16 11.77 14.50
CA SER A 56 -0.81 11.46 13.46
C SER A 56 -0.95 12.62 12.49
N GLN A 57 -1.39 12.35 11.28
CA GLN A 57 -1.62 13.35 10.24
C GLN A 57 -3.06 13.35 9.77
N GLU A 58 -3.46 14.43 9.09
CA GLU A 58 -4.79 14.57 8.53
C GLU A 58 -4.94 13.70 7.27
N VAL A 59 -6.19 13.50 6.83
CA VAL A 59 -6.53 12.63 5.70
C VAL A 59 -5.88 13.13 4.41
N GLU A 60 -5.85 14.45 4.20
CA GLU A 60 -5.23 15.09 3.05
C GLU A 60 -3.75 14.69 2.92
N GLN A 61 -3.00 14.81 4.00
CA GLN A 61 -1.59 14.41 4.05
C GLN A 61 -1.40 12.90 3.89
N GLY A 62 -2.30 12.09 4.48
CA GLY A 62 -2.28 10.63 4.33
C GLY A 62 -2.58 10.16 2.91
N THR A 63 -3.26 10.96 2.12
CA THR A 63 -3.59 10.66 0.72
C THR A 63 -2.45 10.98 -0.24
N GLU A 64 -1.56 11.92 0.10
CA GLU A 64 -0.45 12.35 -0.77
C GLU A 64 0.42 11.20 -1.30
N PRO A 65 0.88 10.22 -0.48
CA PRO A 65 1.69 9.11 -1.00
C PRO A 65 0.96 8.26 -2.04
N LEU A 66 -0.36 8.09 -1.91
CA LEU A 66 -1.17 7.33 -2.84
C LEU A 66 -1.30 8.06 -4.17
N LEU A 67 -1.57 9.38 -4.12
CA LEU A 67 -1.63 10.23 -5.30
C LEU A 67 -0.28 10.29 -6.01
N TYR A 68 0.81 10.41 -5.25
CA TYR A 68 2.16 10.40 -5.80
C TYR A 68 2.45 9.08 -6.54
N ALA A 69 2.19 7.94 -5.90
CA ALA A 69 2.39 6.63 -6.50
C ALA A 69 1.59 6.41 -7.79
N ALA A 70 0.39 7.00 -7.87
CA ALA A 70 -0.53 6.78 -8.98
C ALA A 70 -0.34 7.77 -10.14
N ALA A 71 0.03 9.03 -9.86
CA ALA A 71 -0.08 10.11 -10.83
C ALA A 71 1.16 11.01 -10.95
N SER A 72 2.15 10.88 -10.07
CA SER A 72 3.37 11.70 -10.20
C SER A 72 4.20 11.29 -11.42
N PRO A 73 4.66 12.22 -12.23
CA PRO A 73 5.60 11.93 -13.30
C PRO A 73 6.97 11.44 -12.79
N GLU A 74 7.26 11.67 -11.51
CA GLU A 74 8.49 11.23 -10.86
C GLU A 74 8.35 9.83 -10.23
N ALA A 75 7.13 9.25 -10.23
CA ALA A 75 6.92 7.91 -9.72
C ALA A 75 7.60 6.88 -10.62
N ALA A 76 8.39 6.02 -10.01
CA ALA A 76 9.12 4.96 -10.72
C ALA A 76 8.45 3.61 -10.54
N ASN A 77 8.52 2.75 -11.56
CA ASN A 77 8.02 1.37 -11.43
C ASN A 77 8.71 0.66 -10.27
N SER A 78 7.96 -0.15 -9.52
CA SER A 78 8.42 -0.80 -8.29
C SER A 78 8.66 0.17 -7.11
N GLY A 79 8.25 1.44 -7.25
CA GLY A 79 8.33 2.44 -6.19
C GLY A 79 7.46 2.09 -4.99
N TYR A 80 7.91 2.49 -3.81
CA TYR A 80 7.13 2.41 -2.58
C TYR A 80 7.20 3.74 -1.85
N TYR A 81 6.06 4.37 -1.60
CA TYR A 81 5.94 5.75 -1.15
C TYR A 81 5.23 5.84 0.19
N GLY A 82 5.66 6.77 1.01
CA GLY A 82 5.08 6.99 2.33
C GLY A 82 5.62 8.25 3.00
N PRO A 83 5.13 8.59 4.20
CA PRO A 83 5.62 9.72 4.96
C PRO A 83 7.08 9.57 5.37
N SER A 84 7.82 10.70 5.39
CA SER A 84 9.28 10.71 5.62
C SER A 84 9.70 10.77 7.08
N ARG A 85 8.79 11.08 8.01
CA ARG A 85 9.12 11.34 9.42
C ARG A 85 8.51 10.31 10.36
N TRP A 86 9.10 10.22 11.56
CA TRP A 86 8.62 9.32 12.62
C TRP A 86 8.43 7.89 12.15
N PHE A 87 9.46 7.32 11.54
CA PHE A 87 9.46 5.95 11.02
C PHE A 87 8.35 5.68 9.99
N GLY A 88 8.00 6.69 9.19
CA GLY A 88 6.96 6.59 8.18
C GLY A 88 5.54 6.81 8.70
N LEU A 89 5.38 7.38 9.88
CA LEU A 89 4.05 7.65 10.44
C LEU A 89 3.45 8.95 9.93
N VAL A 90 4.26 10.01 9.77
CA VAL A 90 3.80 11.35 9.38
C VAL A 90 4.83 12.06 8.50
N GLY A 91 4.43 13.17 7.89
CA GLY A 91 5.30 14.07 7.14
C GLY A 91 5.11 13.99 5.64
N PRO A 92 5.91 14.76 4.88
CA PRO A 92 5.81 14.79 3.43
C PRO A 92 6.12 13.44 2.80
N THR A 93 5.53 13.22 1.62
CA THR A 93 5.73 12.01 0.82
C THR A 93 7.18 11.87 0.38
N THR A 94 7.71 10.67 0.49
CA THR A 94 9.05 10.30 0.01
C THR A 94 9.07 8.85 -0.47
N THR A 95 10.11 8.48 -1.21
CA THR A 95 10.39 7.08 -1.50
C THR A 95 10.87 6.40 -0.21
N VAL A 96 10.22 5.31 0.15
CA VAL A 96 10.55 4.52 1.32
C VAL A 96 10.89 3.09 0.93
N ARG A 97 11.67 2.43 1.76
CA ARG A 97 12.06 1.05 1.49
C ARG A 97 10.95 0.09 1.91
N PRO A 98 10.44 -0.79 1.02
CA PRO A 98 9.49 -1.81 1.41
C PRO A 98 10.04 -2.73 2.51
N PRO A 99 9.20 -3.26 3.41
CA PRO A 99 9.60 -4.22 4.42
C PRO A 99 10.36 -5.42 3.82
N ARG A 100 11.29 -5.98 4.59
CA ARG A 100 12.14 -7.09 4.10
C ARG A 100 11.33 -8.26 3.53
N ARG A 101 10.23 -8.61 4.17
CA ARG A 101 9.34 -9.70 3.71
C ARG A 101 8.65 -9.37 2.38
N ALA A 102 8.31 -8.11 2.13
CA ALA A 102 7.70 -7.69 0.86
C ALA A 102 8.67 -7.74 -0.32
N ARG A 103 9.98 -7.80 -0.05
CA ARG A 103 11.05 -7.87 -1.06
C ARG A 103 11.54 -9.29 -1.34
N ASP A 104 10.91 -10.30 -0.74
CA ASP A 104 11.20 -11.71 -1.00
C ASP A 104 10.51 -12.13 -2.30
N ALA A 105 11.29 -12.24 -3.37
CA ALA A 105 10.80 -12.59 -4.70
C ALA A 105 10.18 -13.99 -4.75
N ALA A 106 10.76 -14.96 -4.03
CA ALA A 106 10.24 -16.33 -4.02
C ALA A 106 8.87 -16.40 -3.34
N THR A 107 8.70 -15.74 -2.20
CA THR A 107 7.41 -15.65 -1.52
C THR A 107 6.38 -14.87 -2.35
N ALA A 108 6.81 -13.80 -3.04
CA ALA A 108 5.93 -13.02 -3.92
C ALA A 108 5.44 -13.84 -5.12
N ALA A 109 6.31 -14.63 -5.75
CA ALA A 109 5.94 -15.51 -6.86
C ALA A 109 4.98 -16.62 -6.41
N ARG A 110 5.23 -17.25 -5.26
CA ARG A 110 4.31 -18.25 -4.69
C ARG A 110 2.93 -17.67 -4.40
N LEU A 111 2.88 -16.48 -3.78
CA LEU A 111 1.62 -15.79 -3.52
C LEU A 111 0.87 -15.46 -4.80
N TRP A 112 1.59 -15.09 -5.87
CA TRP A 112 1.01 -14.82 -7.18
C TRP A 112 0.37 -16.08 -7.76
N SER A 113 1.13 -17.18 -7.82
CA SER A 113 0.65 -18.47 -8.31
C SER A 113 -0.57 -19.00 -7.54
N GLU A 114 -0.56 -18.85 -6.21
CA GLU A 114 -1.69 -19.23 -5.37
C GLU A 114 -2.93 -18.38 -5.64
N ALA A 115 -2.74 -17.07 -5.85
CA ALA A 115 -3.84 -16.18 -6.22
C ALA A 115 -4.45 -16.56 -7.59
N GLU A 116 -3.63 -16.89 -8.58
CA GLU A 116 -4.11 -17.39 -9.87
C GLU A 116 -4.89 -18.69 -9.72
N HIS A 117 -4.39 -19.61 -8.91
CA HIS A 117 -5.05 -20.89 -8.65
C HIS A 117 -6.43 -20.70 -7.97
N LEU A 118 -6.49 -19.86 -6.93
CA LEU A 118 -7.73 -19.64 -6.18
C LEU A 118 -8.78 -18.83 -6.94
N THR A 119 -8.36 -17.92 -7.81
CA THR A 119 -9.27 -17.06 -8.56
C THR A 119 -9.64 -17.61 -9.93
N GLY A 120 -8.86 -18.55 -10.48
CA GLY A 120 -8.96 -18.99 -11.86
C GLY A 120 -8.58 -17.91 -12.89
N VAL A 121 -7.99 -16.79 -12.43
CA VAL A 121 -7.57 -15.66 -13.29
C VAL A 121 -6.06 -15.67 -13.42
N SER A 122 -5.56 -15.77 -14.64
CA SER A 122 -4.14 -15.65 -14.96
C SER A 122 -3.88 -14.42 -15.85
N LEU A 123 -2.64 -13.98 -15.88
CA LEU A 123 -2.25 -12.92 -16.79
C LEU A 123 -2.39 -13.42 -18.23
N PRO A 124 -2.95 -12.60 -19.16
CA PRO A 124 -3.03 -12.95 -20.56
C PRO A 124 -1.63 -13.21 -21.16
N ALA A 125 -1.50 -14.32 -21.89
CA ALA A 125 -0.23 -14.70 -22.51
C ALA A 125 0.24 -13.73 -23.61
N ASP A 126 -0.66 -12.96 -24.15
CA ASP A 126 -0.50 -12.09 -25.32
C ASP A 126 -0.36 -10.59 -25.02
N ILE A 127 -0.34 -10.19 -23.75
CA ILE A 127 0.08 -8.80 -23.41
C ILE A 127 1.60 -8.61 -23.64
N ALA A 128 2.32 -9.69 -23.88
CA ALA A 128 3.73 -9.66 -24.19
C ALA A 128 3.95 -9.51 -25.69
N ARG A 129 3.85 -8.31 -26.23
CA ARG A 129 4.69 -7.79 -27.32
C ARG A 129 4.01 -6.60 -28.01
N PRO A 130 4.71 -5.46 -28.14
CA PRO A 130 4.37 -4.53 -29.22
C PRO A 130 4.74 -5.15 -30.56
#